data_285e8bdc3301465d55ebbe647e4d84e5
#
_entry.id   285e8bdc3301465d55ebbe647e4d84e5
#
_cell.length_a   1.000
_cell.length_b   1.000
_cell.length_c   1.000
_cell.angle_alpha   90.00
_cell.angle_beta   90.00
_cell.angle_gamma   90.00
#
_symmetry.space_group_name_H-M   'P 1'
#
loop_
_entity.id
_entity.type
_entity.pdbx_description
1 polymer ?
#
loop_
_entity_poly.entity_id
_entity_poly.type
_entity_poly.pdbx_seq_one_letter_code
_entity_poly.pdbx_strand_id
1 'polypeptide(L)'
;MEKTINEVFRNRVKKYGDKLCVEKKLKGKWETATWNEYYDRSRKVGLGLYDLGVRKGEMVAILSQNRLEWIYTDMGTLGIGGVVIPIYATVKQDEVEYIINNSGSKVIVVENKDQLEKVNLIKAKCPTLQKIAVIDTTGCTVDGKDTISFAALMELGSKKHNADPALFEKLADQVVPADMLTFQYTSGTTGLPKGAIHTHGTIMAELYALDASEPKYGYETDNVVGFLPLSHIFERVPVHFYVMFKGITKAYVESMETAVVDIKEKKPTILFAVPRVLEKIYQKMLHTIREKPPVVQKLFAWAQGVGDSVSKYKEENKPVPLGLRIKHKIAYALIFKKLQEALGGRLRWMCAAGAPIAREIVNFFNGAGIFVMEGYGLSEVAGGATLSNLNDFKPGSVGRPLKDTNMKIAEDGEILISGPMMFKGYWKLEEESKNAFNSEGYFMTGDIGRFDEKGFLFITDRKKDLIITSGGKNIAPQKIETLLKENPLFAQAVVIGERKNYLTVLLNLDYDIAAQIAKTNGIAFANSRDLAKNAAFLKVIDNYINVLNADLAKYETIKKYKILEKDFSQEGGELTVSLKVKRNVVHAKYSAIIDEMYVGEK
;
A
#
# COMPACT_ATOMS: atom_id res chain seq x y z
N MET A 1 -10.96 -21.12 18.57
CA MET A 1 -10.30 -20.35 17.49
C MET A 1 -11.40 -19.70 16.68
N GLU A 2 -11.34 -18.38 16.50
CA GLU A 2 -12.36 -17.63 15.75
C GLU A 2 -12.32 -18.01 14.27
N LYS A 3 -13.49 -18.16 13.66
CA LYS A 3 -13.62 -18.67 12.29
C LYS A 3 -14.05 -17.60 11.29
N THR A 4 -14.62 -16.48 11.78
CA THR A 4 -15.11 -15.37 10.97
C THR A 4 -14.67 -14.03 11.55
N ILE A 5 -14.63 -13.00 10.72
CA ILE A 5 -14.35 -11.63 11.17
C ILE A 5 -15.43 -11.14 12.14
N ASN A 6 -16.67 -11.59 11.99
CA ASN A 6 -17.76 -11.26 12.91
C ASN A 6 -17.50 -11.81 14.32
N GLU A 7 -17.00 -13.05 14.44
CA GLU A 7 -16.60 -13.62 15.74
C GLU A 7 -15.46 -12.83 16.37
N VAL A 8 -14.43 -12.47 15.58
CA VAL A 8 -13.33 -11.64 16.06
C VAL A 8 -13.87 -10.33 16.61
N PHE A 9 -14.68 -9.61 15.85
CA PHE A 9 -15.19 -8.30 16.26
C PHE A 9 -16.00 -8.39 17.56
N ARG A 10 -16.98 -9.31 17.63
CA ARG A 10 -17.80 -9.50 18.85
C ARG A 10 -16.97 -9.87 20.07
N ASN A 11 -15.98 -10.74 19.91
CA ASN A 11 -15.11 -11.14 21.01
C ASN A 11 -14.24 -9.99 21.49
N ARG A 12 -13.77 -9.11 20.61
CA ARG A 12 -12.99 -7.91 20.98
C ARG A 12 -13.88 -6.89 21.68
N VAL A 13 -15.10 -6.64 21.18
CA VAL A 13 -16.09 -5.79 21.85
C VAL A 13 -16.37 -6.30 23.27
N LYS A 14 -16.64 -7.61 23.44
CA LYS A 14 -16.84 -8.21 24.76
C LYS A 14 -15.61 -8.06 25.67
N LYS A 15 -14.39 -8.14 25.12
CA LYS A 15 -13.16 -8.05 25.91
C LYS A 15 -12.82 -6.61 26.30
N TYR A 16 -13.01 -5.64 25.40
CA TYR A 16 -12.47 -4.29 25.55
C TYR A 16 -13.53 -3.23 25.86
N GLY A 17 -14.79 -3.42 25.49
CA GLY A 17 -15.92 -2.55 25.87
C GLY A 17 -15.70 -1.08 25.55
N ASP A 18 -15.58 -0.27 26.58
CA ASP A 18 -15.42 1.20 26.47
C ASP A 18 -13.97 1.68 26.25
N LYS A 19 -13.01 0.75 26.08
CA LYS A 19 -11.67 1.15 25.65
C LYS A 19 -11.69 1.77 24.26
N LEU A 20 -10.82 2.76 24.04
CA LEU A 20 -10.61 3.35 22.73
C LEU A 20 -10.22 2.29 21.69
N CYS A 21 -10.91 2.27 20.56
CA CYS A 21 -10.68 1.35 19.47
C CYS A 21 -10.09 2.05 18.26
N VAL A 22 -10.79 3.05 17.74
CA VAL A 22 -10.43 3.74 16.50
C VAL A 22 -10.59 5.25 16.65
N GLU A 23 -9.78 5.98 15.87
CA GLU A 23 -9.82 7.43 15.79
C GLU A 23 -9.67 7.86 14.33
N LYS A 24 -10.26 8.98 13.97
CA LYS A 24 -10.07 9.64 12.68
C LYS A 24 -9.90 11.13 12.89
N LYS A 25 -8.88 11.73 12.30
CA LYS A 25 -8.77 13.19 12.27
C LYS A 25 -9.63 13.74 11.14
N LEU A 26 -10.47 14.72 11.48
CA LEU A 26 -11.35 15.40 10.54
C LEU A 26 -11.42 16.88 10.90
N LYS A 27 -11.16 17.77 9.94
CA LYS A 27 -11.13 19.24 10.13
C LYS A 27 -10.28 19.64 11.36
N GLY A 28 -9.09 19.00 11.48
CA GLY A 28 -8.13 19.24 12.55
C GLY A 28 -8.47 18.63 13.92
N LYS A 29 -9.61 17.95 14.08
CA LYS A 29 -10.05 17.32 15.34
C LYS A 29 -10.07 15.80 15.24
N TRP A 30 -9.71 15.12 16.32
CA TRP A 30 -9.81 13.68 16.43
C TRP A 30 -11.21 13.26 16.86
N GLU A 31 -11.92 12.57 15.97
CA GLU A 31 -13.13 11.83 16.29
C GLU A 31 -12.72 10.43 16.75
N THR A 32 -13.35 9.95 17.81
CA THR A 32 -12.99 8.69 18.46
C THR A 32 -14.18 7.75 18.52
N ALA A 33 -13.91 6.45 18.57
CA ALA A 33 -14.91 5.46 18.94
C ALA A 33 -14.29 4.37 19.83
N THR A 34 -14.99 4.04 20.91
CA THR A 34 -14.71 2.87 21.73
C THR A 34 -15.12 1.59 20.98
N TRP A 35 -14.77 0.42 21.50
CA TRP A 35 -15.21 -0.85 20.92
C TRP A 35 -16.75 -0.99 20.94
N ASN A 36 -17.39 -0.57 22.02
CA ASN A 36 -18.85 -0.57 22.13
C ASN A 36 -19.50 0.38 21.12
N GLU A 37 -18.97 1.60 20.95
CA GLU A 37 -19.48 2.56 19.98
C GLU A 37 -19.26 2.09 18.55
N TYR A 38 -18.09 1.50 18.25
CA TYR A 38 -17.82 0.95 16.93
C TYR A 38 -18.82 -0.17 16.59
N TYR A 39 -19.08 -1.07 17.55
CA TYR A 39 -20.06 -2.13 17.37
C TYR A 39 -21.48 -1.59 17.18
N ASP A 40 -21.92 -0.68 18.04
CA ASP A 40 -23.26 -0.09 17.96
C ASP A 40 -23.50 0.61 16.62
N ARG A 41 -22.54 1.42 16.15
CA ARG A 41 -22.64 2.11 14.86
C ARG A 41 -22.63 1.12 13.70
N SER A 42 -21.78 0.11 13.72
CA SER A 42 -21.75 -0.96 12.72
C SER A 42 -23.08 -1.73 12.68
N ARG A 43 -23.63 -2.08 13.84
CA ARG A 43 -24.94 -2.74 13.96
C ARG A 43 -26.06 -1.87 13.34
N LYS A 44 -26.09 -0.57 13.65
CA LYS A 44 -27.07 0.37 13.08
C LYS A 44 -26.95 0.44 11.56
N VAL A 45 -25.74 0.52 11.02
CA VAL A 45 -25.50 0.51 9.59
C VAL A 45 -25.94 -0.81 8.96
N GLY A 46 -25.54 -1.95 9.52
CA GLY A 46 -25.89 -3.27 9.02
C GLY A 46 -27.40 -3.51 8.99
N LEU A 47 -28.10 -3.19 10.09
CA LEU A 47 -29.56 -3.32 10.14
C LEU A 47 -30.27 -2.31 9.23
N GLY A 48 -29.71 -1.13 9.00
CA GLY A 48 -30.21 -0.18 8.00
C GLY A 48 -30.08 -0.72 6.58
N LEU A 49 -28.93 -1.31 6.24
CA LEU A 49 -28.74 -1.99 4.96
C LEU A 49 -29.69 -3.18 4.80
N TYR A 50 -29.93 -3.93 5.87
CA TYR A 50 -30.91 -5.02 5.89
C TYR A 50 -32.34 -4.51 5.64
N ASP A 51 -32.71 -3.35 6.21
CA ASP A 51 -34.02 -2.69 5.96
C ASP A 51 -34.14 -2.21 4.51
N LEU A 52 -33.03 -1.75 3.90
CA LEU A 52 -32.97 -1.41 2.47
C LEU A 52 -32.95 -2.64 1.54
N GLY A 53 -33.09 -3.85 2.08
CA GLY A 53 -33.21 -5.06 1.28
C GLY A 53 -31.91 -5.80 1.02
N VAL A 54 -30.78 -5.42 1.62
CA VAL A 54 -29.53 -6.20 1.54
C VAL A 54 -29.66 -7.48 2.37
N ARG A 55 -29.29 -8.60 1.80
CA ARG A 55 -29.33 -9.93 2.43
C ARG A 55 -27.97 -10.60 2.36
N LYS A 56 -27.84 -11.74 3.04
CA LYS A 56 -26.60 -12.56 3.01
C LYS A 56 -26.18 -12.86 1.57
N GLY A 57 -24.91 -12.63 1.27
CA GLY A 57 -24.30 -12.82 -0.04
C GLY A 57 -24.53 -11.67 -1.03
N GLU A 58 -25.25 -10.61 -0.65
CA GLU A 58 -25.47 -9.44 -1.52
C GLU A 58 -24.45 -8.33 -1.28
N MET A 59 -24.15 -7.56 -2.32
CA MET A 59 -23.03 -6.65 -2.40
C MET A 59 -23.40 -5.24 -1.99
N VAL A 60 -22.54 -4.63 -1.16
CA VAL A 60 -22.57 -3.22 -0.77
C VAL A 60 -21.25 -2.58 -1.18
N ALA A 61 -21.32 -1.55 -2.02
CA ALA A 61 -20.14 -0.80 -2.43
C ALA A 61 -19.82 0.35 -1.46
N ILE A 62 -18.54 0.64 -1.27
CA ILE A 62 -18.06 1.77 -0.48
C ILE A 62 -17.12 2.61 -1.35
N LEU A 63 -17.50 3.85 -1.65
CA LEU A 63 -16.74 4.82 -2.44
C LEU A 63 -16.38 6.02 -1.57
N SER A 64 -15.32 5.89 -0.78
CA SER A 64 -14.94 6.88 0.21
C SER A 64 -13.44 6.79 0.56
N GLN A 65 -12.86 7.91 0.97
CA GLN A 65 -11.59 7.94 1.70
C GLN A 65 -11.74 7.27 3.08
N ASN A 66 -10.61 7.14 3.79
CA ASN A 66 -10.63 6.57 5.15
C ASN A 66 -11.42 7.42 6.12
N ARG A 67 -12.51 6.87 6.65
CA ARG A 67 -13.41 7.50 7.62
C ARG A 67 -13.92 6.45 8.61
N LEU A 68 -14.48 6.91 9.72
CA LEU A 68 -15.11 5.98 10.68
C LEU A 68 -16.35 5.32 10.05
N GLU A 69 -17.12 6.07 9.25
CA GLU A 69 -18.29 5.56 8.55
C GLU A 69 -17.93 4.46 7.54
N TRP A 70 -16.72 4.51 6.96
CA TRP A 70 -16.22 3.45 6.08
C TRP A 70 -16.15 2.12 6.84
N ILE A 71 -15.51 2.10 8.00
CA ILE A 71 -15.35 0.88 8.82
C ILE A 71 -16.66 0.45 9.47
N TYR A 72 -17.57 1.39 9.78
CA TYR A 72 -18.93 1.04 10.24
C TYR A 72 -19.72 0.33 9.14
N THR A 73 -19.59 0.80 7.89
CA THR A 73 -20.22 0.17 6.73
C THR A 73 -19.64 -1.21 6.47
N ASP A 74 -18.31 -1.35 6.54
CA ASP A 74 -17.62 -2.61 6.37
C ASP A 74 -18.13 -3.65 7.36
N MET A 75 -17.98 -3.39 8.66
CA MET A 75 -18.38 -4.33 9.71
C MET A 75 -19.90 -4.50 9.80
N GLY A 76 -20.69 -3.48 9.48
CA GLY A 76 -22.16 -3.57 9.42
C GLY A 76 -22.62 -4.50 8.30
N THR A 77 -22.01 -4.37 7.11
CA THR A 77 -22.32 -5.25 5.97
C THR A 77 -21.92 -6.70 6.27
N LEU A 78 -20.72 -6.92 6.81
CA LEU A 78 -20.26 -8.25 7.19
C LEU A 78 -21.13 -8.87 8.30
N GLY A 79 -21.60 -8.05 9.24
CA GLY A 79 -22.46 -8.47 10.34
C GLY A 79 -23.83 -9.02 9.90
N ILE A 80 -24.34 -8.58 8.73
CA ILE A 80 -25.56 -9.14 8.14
C ILE A 80 -25.27 -10.22 7.08
N GLY A 81 -24.02 -10.63 6.93
CA GLY A 81 -23.58 -11.60 5.93
C GLY A 81 -23.50 -11.06 4.51
N GLY A 82 -23.52 -9.72 4.33
CA GLY A 82 -23.31 -9.07 3.03
C GLY A 82 -21.84 -9.11 2.61
N VAL A 83 -21.60 -8.77 1.33
CA VAL A 83 -20.26 -8.74 0.70
C VAL A 83 -19.86 -7.29 0.45
N VAL A 84 -18.67 -6.89 0.91
CA VAL A 84 -18.20 -5.52 0.75
C VAL A 84 -17.39 -5.35 -0.53
N ILE A 85 -17.73 -4.34 -1.30
CA ILE A 85 -17.05 -3.95 -2.54
C ILE A 85 -16.35 -2.60 -2.31
N PRO A 86 -15.07 -2.61 -1.90
CA PRO A 86 -14.33 -1.39 -1.68
C PRO A 86 -13.92 -0.77 -3.02
N ILE A 87 -14.23 0.50 -3.22
CA ILE A 87 -13.89 1.27 -4.41
C ILE A 87 -13.00 2.45 -3.99
N TYR A 88 -11.90 2.65 -4.69
CA TYR A 88 -11.04 3.81 -4.43
C TYR A 88 -11.75 5.12 -4.76
N ALA A 89 -11.71 6.09 -3.86
CA ALA A 89 -12.35 7.39 -4.07
C ALA A 89 -11.78 8.16 -5.29
N THR A 90 -10.57 7.82 -5.72
CA THR A 90 -9.85 8.48 -6.81
C THR A 90 -10.11 7.89 -8.20
N VAL A 91 -10.82 6.76 -8.31
CA VAL A 91 -11.10 6.17 -9.64
C VAL A 91 -12.12 7.02 -10.42
N LYS A 92 -12.05 6.91 -11.74
CA LYS A 92 -12.95 7.62 -12.66
C LYS A 92 -14.35 6.99 -12.64
N GLN A 93 -15.33 7.75 -13.12
CA GLN A 93 -16.73 7.32 -13.11
C GLN A 93 -16.98 6.04 -13.93
N ASP A 94 -16.29 5.85 -15.05
CA ASP A 94 -16.41 4.65 -15.90
C ASP A 94 -15.94 3.38 -15.18
N GLU A 95 -14.89 3.49 -14.36
CA GLU A 95 -14.45 2.38 -13.51
C GLU A 95 -15.45 2.11 -12.37
N VAL A 96 -16.05 3.14 -11.78
CA VAL A 96 -17.12 2.98 -10.78
C VAL A 96 -18.33 2.29 -11.41
N GLU A 97 -18.75 2.72 -12.61
CA GLU A 97 -19.83 2.09 -13.39
C GLU A 97 -19.56 0.60 -13.60
N TYR A 98 -18.35 0.29 -14.07
CA TYR A 98 -17.94 -1.09 -14.30
C TYR A 98 -17.99 -1.93 -13.01
N ILE A 99 -17.41 -1.44 -11.90
CA ILE A 99 -17.35 -2.19 -10.64
C ILE A 99 -18.76 -2.44 -10.08
N ILE A 100 -19.65 -1.44 -10.11
CA ILE A 100 -21.04 -1.60 -9.64
C ILE A 100 -21.78 -2.64 -10.47
N ASN A 101 -21.70 -2.58 -11.79
CA ASN A 101 -22.37 -3.51 -12.69
C ASN A 101 -21.78 -4.92 -12.62
N ASN A 102 -20.46 -5.05 -12.56
CA ASN A 102 -19.79 -6.33 -12.47
C ASN A 102 -20.08 -7.01 -11.13
N SER A 103 -19.97 -6.28 -10.01
CA SER A 103 -20.27 -6.82 -8.67
C SER A 103 -21.77 -7.07 -8.48
N GLY A 104 -22.64 -6.28 -9.09
CA GLY A 104 -24.07 -6.30 -8.85
C GLY A 104 -24.46 -5.62 -7.53
N SER A 105 -23.71 -4.61 -7.11
CA SER A 105 -23.94 -3.89 -5.85
C SER A 105 -25.34 -3.28 -5.81
N LYS A 106 -26.08 -3.55 -4.72
CA LYS A 106 -27.44 -3.02 -4.49
C LYS A 106 -27.45 -1.65 -3.84
N VAL A 107 -26.52 -1.42 -2.93
CA VAL A 107 -26.35 -0.16 -2.20
C VAL A 107 -24.91 0.30 -2.37
N ILE A 108 -24.74 1.60 -2.54
CA ILE A 108 -23.42 2.25 -2.45
C ILE A 108 -23.42 3.30 -1.35
N VAL A 109 -22.37 3.27 -0.53
CA VAL A 109 -22.08 4.31 0.46
C VAL A 109 -21.02 5.24 -0.12
N VAL A 110 -21.33 6.52 -0.29
CA VAL A 110 -20.44 7.52 -0.88
C VAL A 110 -20.04 8.58 0.14
N GLU A 111 -18.81 9.09 0.02
CA GLU A 111 -18.25 10.01 1.00
C GLU A 111 -18.96 11.36 1.06
N ASN A 112 -19.10 12.04 -0.10
CA ASN A 112 -19.45 13.45 -0.19
C ASN A 112 -20.12 13.78 -1.53
N LYS A 113 -20.33 15.08 -1.78
CA LYS A 113 -20.92 15.61 -3.00
C LYS A 113 -20.20 15.12 -4.26
N ASP A 114 -18.88 15.17 -4.32
CA ASP A 114 -18.11 14.79 -5.52
C ASP A 114 -18.33 13.31 -5.89
N GLN A 115 -18.34 12.44 -4.87
CA GLN A 115 -18.60 11.02 -5.09
C GLN A 115 -20.08 10.76 -5.43
N LEU A 116 -21.01 11.50 -4.83
CA LEU A 116 -22.43 11.41 -5.18
C LEU A 116 -22.67 11.83 -6.63
N GLU A 117 -22.12 12.94 -7.08
CA GLU A 117 -22.23 13.41 -8.47
C GLU A 117 -21.69 12.37 -9.45
N LYS A 118 -20.51 11.79 -9.15
CA LYS A 118 -19.91 10.72 -9.92
C LYS A 118 -20.86 9.52 -10.08
N VAL A 119 -21.54 9.10 -9.00
CA VAL A 119 -22.50 7.98 -9.03
C VAL A 119 -23.79 8.36 -9.73
N ASN A 120 -24.30 9.58 -9.55
CA ASN A 120 -25.50 10.04 -10.23
C ASN A 120 -25.37 10.04 -11.76
N LEU A 121 -24.19 10.39 -12.29
CA LEU A 121 -23.91 10.36 -13.73
C LEU A 121 -24.02 8.97 -14.36
N ILE A 122 -23.81 7.91 -13.57
CA ILE A 122 -23.82 6.52 -14.05
C ILE A 122 -25.04 5.72 -13.56
N LYS A 123 -25.84 6.24 -12.63
CA LYS A 123 -26.91 5.49 -11.96
C LYS A 123 -27.90 4.85 -12.95
N ALA A 124 -28.28 5.57 -14.01
CA ALA A 124 -29.18 5.04 -15.03
C ALA A 124 -28.64 3.82 -15.79
N LYS A 125 -27.30 3.64 -15.77
CA LYS A 125 -26.59 2.51 -16.39
C LYS A 125 -26.30 1.38 -15.38
N CYS A 126 -26.66 1.55 -14.11
CA CYS A 126 -26.41 0.59 -13.03
C CYS A 126 -27.74 0.02 -12.51
N PRO A 127 -28.38 -0.94 -13.22
CA PRO A 127 -29.73 -1.41 -12.90
C PRO A 127 -29.84 -2.12 -11.56
N THR A 128 -28.77 -2.67 -11.03
CA THR A 128 -28.74 -3.32 -9.71
C THR A 128 -28.68 -2.33 -8.56
N LEU A 129 -28.22 -1.09 -8.81
CA LEU A 129 -28.05 -0.07 -7.77
C LEU A 129 -29.39 0.55 -7.37
N GLN A 130 -29.87 0.18 -6.20
CA GLN A 130 -31.16 0.60 -5.67
C GLN A 130 -31.09 1.85 -4.81
N LYS A 131 -30.03 1.98 -4.00
CA LYS A 131 -29.87 3.07 -3.02
C LYS A 131 -28.46 3.62 -2.96
N ILE A 132 -28.37 4.92 -2.70
CA ILE A 132 -27.12 5.63 -2.42
C ILE A 132 -27.22 6.21 -1.01
N ALA A 133 -26.26 5.90 -0.13
CA ALA A 133 -26.14 6.52 1.18
C ALA A 133 -24.97 7.49 1.19
N VAL A 134 -25.19 8.74 1.59
CA VAL A 134 -24.17 9.81 1.57
C VAL A 134 -23.71 10.11 2.98
N ILE A 135 -22.39 10.07 3.21
CA ILE A 135 -21.79 10.32 4.53
C ILE A 135 -21.84 11.81 4.87
N ASP A 136 -21.17 12.63 4.07
CA ASP A 136 -21.21 14.10 4.21
C ASP A 136 -22.20 14.69 3.23
N THR A 137 -23.34 15.13 3.73
CA THR A 137 -24.44 15.67 2.91
C THR A 137 -24.27 17.15 2.56
N THR A 138 -23.16 17.78 2.92
CA THR A 138 -22.91 19.21 2.65
C THR A 138 -22.95 19.46 1.13
N GLY A 139 -23.88 20.30 0.70
CA GLY A 139 -24.09 20.62 -0.72
C GLY A 139 -24.66 19.49 -1.58
N CYS A 140 -25.16 18.41 -0.97
CA CYS A 140 -25.79 17.29 -1.65
C CYS A 140 -27.31 17.45 -1.72
N THR A 141 -27.93 16.96 -2.79
CA THR A 141 -29.38 16.74 -2.84
C THR A 141 -29.66 15.33 -2.35
N VAL A 142 -30.39 15.22 -1.24
CA VAL A 142 -30.82 13.97 -0.62
C VAL A 142 -32.33 13.91 -0.71
N ASP A 143 -32.87 13.06 -1.58
CA ASP A 143 -34.32 12.98 -1.89
C ASP A 143 -35.10 12.10 -0.91
N GLY A 144 -34.41 11.38 -0.04
CA GLY A 144 -35.01 10.43 0.90
C GLY A 144 -35.56 9.15 0.24
N LYS A 145 -35.58 9.09 -1.10
CA LYS A 145 -36.08 7.95 -1.86
C LYS A 145 -34.92 7.09 -2.39
N ASP A 146 -34.21 7.60 -3.35
CA ASP A 146 -33.08 6.89 -3.99
C ASP A 146 -31.76 7.22 -3.33
N THR A 147 -31.64 8.43 -2.80
CA THR A 147 -30.47 8.95 -2.08
C THR A 147 -30.87 9.30 -0.65
N ILE A 148 -30.19 8.70 0.33
CA ILE A 148 -30.41 8.94 1.76
C ILE A 148 -29.12 9.42 2.44
N SER A 149 -29.24 10.11 3.57
CA SER A 149 -28.06 10.40 4.40
C SER A 149 -27.60 9.14 5.15
N PHE A 150 -26.31 9.09 5.49
CA PHE A 150 -25.78 8.03 6.36
C PHE A 150 -26.46 8.02 7.74
N ALA A 151 -26.83 9.19 8.24
CA ALA A 151 -27.61 9.32 9.48
C ALA A 151 -29.00 8.66 9.35
N ALA A 152 -29.69 8.87 8.21
CA ALA A 152 -30.97 8.19 7.93
C ALA A 152 -30.81 6.67 7.82
N LEU A 153 -29.72 6.19 7.19
CA LEU A 153 -29.40 4.77 7.16
C LEU A 153 -29.26 4.18 8.57
N MET A 154 -28.52 4.86 9.45
CA MET A 154 -28.37 4.43 10.86
C MET A 154 -29.69 4.50 11.64
N GLU A 155 -30.56 5.47 11.32
CA GLU A 155 -31.89 5.56 11.94
C GLU A 155 -32.80 4.37 11.54
N LEU A 156 -32.78 3.98 10.27
CA LEU A 156 -33.47 2.75 9.83
C LEU A 156 -33.01 1.55 10.62
N GLY A 157 -31.68 1.40 10.79
CA GLY A 157 -31.11 0.32 11.58
C GLY A 157 -31.46 0.38 13.06
N SER A 158 -31.53 1.59 13.65
CA SER A 158 -31.98 1.77 15.03
C SER A 158 -33.44 1.32 15.22
N LYS A 159 -34.32 1.65 14.29
CA LYS A 159 -35.72 1.22 14.29
C LYS A 159 -35.83 -0.31 14.21
N LYS A 160 -35.04 -0.95 13.35
CA LYS A 160 -34.96 -2.42 13.25
C LYS A 160 -34.46 -3.07 14.53
N HIS A 161 -33.40 -2.51 15.12
CA HIS A 161 -32.87 -3.00 16.39
C HIS A 161 -33.91 -2.90 17.52
N ASN A 162 -34.61 -1.78 17.62
CA ASN A 162 -35.64 -1.61 18.64
C ASN A 162 -36.81 -2.58 18.48
N ALA A 163 -37.12 -2.98 17.24
CA ALA A 163 -38.16 -3.98 16.95
C ALA A 163 -37.71 -5.43 17.24
N ASP A 164 -36.46 -5.78 16.97
CA ASP A 164 -35.83 -7.06 17.33
C ASP A 164 -34.37 -6.83 17.75
N PRO A 165 -34.09 -6.65 19.05
CA PRO A 165 -32.75 -6.39 19.54
C PRO A 165 -31.74 -7.51 19.26
N ALA A 166 -32.20 -8.73 19.01
CA ALA A 166 -31.35 -9.87 18.71
C ALA A 166 -31.11 -10.09 17.20
N LEU A 167 -31.73 -9.31 16.33
CA LEU A 167 -31.68 -9.56 14.89
C LEU A 167 -30.26 -9.53 14.32
N PHE A 168 -29.45 -8.54 14.70
CA PHE A 168 -28.09 -8.42 14.18
C PHE A 168 -27.22 -9.61 14.56
N GLU A 169 -27.30 -10.06 15.81
CA GLU A 169 -26.57 -11.23 16.31
C GLU A 169 -27.04 -12.50 15.61
N LYS A 170 -28.35 -12.69 15.43
CA LYS A 170 -28.90 -13.82 14.67
C LYS A 170 -28.38 -13.86 13.23
N LEU A 171 -28.28 -12.72 12.56
CA LEU A 171 -27.73 -12.63 11.21
C LEU A 171 -26.22 -12.93 11.20
N ALA A 172 -25.46 -12.35 12.15
CA ALA A 172 -24.03 -12.57 12.27
C ALA A 172 -23.66 -14.03 12.59
N ASP A 173 -24.51 -14.74 13.36
CA ASP A 173 -24.31 -16.16 13.70
C ASP A 173 -24.52 -17.10 12.49
N GLN A 174 -25.24 -16.65 11.44
CA GLN A 174 -25.43 -17.41 10.21
C GLN A 174 -24.22 -17.33 9.27
N VAL A 175 -23.26 -16.45 9.56
CA VAL A 175 -22.07 -16.28 8.72
C VAL A 175 -21.06 -17.40 9.02
N VAL A 176 -20.63 -18.08 7.97
CA VAL A 176 -19.67 -19.19 8.03
C VAL A 176 -18.37 -18.87 7.30
N PRO A 177 -17.28 -19.58 7.56
CA PRO A 177 -15.98 -19.32 6.91
C PRO A 177 -16.00 -19.33 5.38
N ALA A 178 -16.90 -20.10 4.77
CA ALA A 178 -17.04 -20.21 3.32
C ALA A 178 -17.77 -19.02 2.69
N ASP A 179 -18.48 -18.21 3.48
CA ASP A 179 -19.20 -17.06 2.97
C ASP A 179 -18.23 -16.00 2.43
N MET A 180 -18.61 -15.40 1.30
CA MET A 180 -17.87 -14.31 0.68
C MET A 180 -17.84 -13.10 1.60
N LEU A 181 -16.67 -12.50 1.76
CA LEU A 181 -16.47 -11.30 2.58
C LEU A 181 -16.32 -10.07 1.68
N THR A 182 -15.56 -10.19 0.60
CA THR A 182 -15.26 -9.06 -0.28
C THR A 182 -14.83 -9.50 -1.68
N PHE A 183 -15.03 -8.62 -2.65
CA PHE A 183 -14.32 -8.67 -3.93
C PHE A 183 -13.32 -7.53 -3.96
N GLN A 184 -12.04 -7.87 -3.99
CA GLN A 184 -10.98 -6.89 -4.12
C GLN A 184 -10.69 -6.65 -5.60
N TYR A 185 -11.14 -5.51 -6.13
CA TYR A 185 -10.87 -5.16 -7.51
C TYR A 185 -9.41 -4.71 -7.69
N THR A 186 -8.71 -5.41 -8.58
CA THR A 186 -7.32 -5.11 -8.93
C THR A 186 -7.27 -4.56 -10.35
N SER A 187 -6.58 -3.44 -10.52
CA SER A 187 -6.29 -2.94 -11.86
C SER A 187 -5.27 -3.87 -12.52
N GLY A 188 -5.76 -4.75 -13.37
CA GLY A 188 -4.89 -5.51 -14.27
C GLY A 188 -4.09 -4.54 -15.15
N THR A 189 -2.85 -4.89 -15.49
CA THR A 189 -1.99 -4.06 -16.36
C THR A 189 -2.52 -3.95 -17.80
N THR A 190 -3.53 -4.73 -18.17
CA THR A 190 -3.97 -4.92 -19.56
C THR A 190 -5.49 -4.88 -19.79
N GLY A 191 -6.31 -4.46 -18.81
CA GLY A 191 -7.76 -4.50 -19.01
C GLY A 191 -8.58 -3.95 -17.85
N LEU A 192 -9.87 -4.26 -17.86
CA LEU A 192 -10.80 -3.90 -16.79
C LEU A 192 -10.41 -4.57 -15.46
N PRO A 193 -10.68 -3.93 -14.32
CA PRO A 193 -10.36 -4.48 -13.01
C PRO A 193 -11.04 -5.83 -12.76
N LYS A 194 -10.31 -6.79 -12.18
CA LYS A 194 -10.83 -8.11 -11.81
C LYS A 194 -11.11 -8.17 -10.32
N GLY A 195 -12.29 -8.64 -9.93
CA GLY A 195 -12.68 -8.78 -8.52
C GLY A 195 -12.19 -10.09 -7.92
N ALA A 196 -11.10 -10.08 -7.17
CA ALA A 196 -10.60 -11.25 -6.43
C ALA A 196 -11.52 -11.55 -5.24
N ILE A 197 -12.08 -12.75 -5.18
CA ILE A 197 -13.05 -13.17 -4.16
C ILE A 197 -12.33 -13.66 -2.91
N HIS A 198 -12.60 -13.01 -1.77
CA HIS A 198 -12.18 -13.51 -0.46
C HIS A 198 -13.38 -13.89 0.40
N THR A 199 -13.22 -14.97 1.16
CA THR A 199 -14.17 -15.46 2.16
C THR A 199 -13.72 -15.07 3.56
N HIS A 200 -14.61 -15.20 4.55
CA HIS A 200 -14.20 -15.06 5.96
C HIS A 200 -13.04 -16.01 6.29
N GLY A 201 -13.07 -17.23 5.79
CA GLY A 201 -12.03 -18.24 6.02
C GLY A 201 -10.67 -17.86 5.45
N THR A 202 -10.61 -17.29 4.21
CA THR A 202 -9.33 -16.86 3.62
C THR A 202 -8.71 -15.69 4.38
N ILE A 203 -9.54 -14.76 4.84
CA ILE A 203 -9.08 -13.63 5.66
C ILE A 203 -8.62 -14.10 7.04
N MET A 204 -9.36 -15.00 7.69
CA MET A 204 -8.94 -15.55 8.99
C MET A 204 -7.63 -16.33 8.88
N ALA A 205 -7.41 -17.07 7.78
CA ALA A 205 -6.14 -17.76 7.53
C ALA A 205 -4.96 -16.79 7.48
N GLU A 206 -5.12 -15.65 6.80
CA GLU A 206 -4.11 -14.58 6.76
C GLU A 206 -3.84 -14.02 8.15
N LEU A 207 -4.87 -13.69 8.93
CA LEU A 207 -4.70 -13.15 10.27
C LEU A 207 -3.96 -14.12 11.20
N TYR A 208 -4.26 -15.42 11.12
CA TYR A 208 -3.54 -16.43 11.89
C TYR A 208 -2.12 -16.65 11.40
N ALA A 209 -1.86 -16.56 10.10
CA ALA A 209 -0.52 -16.64 9.54
C ALA A 209 0.37 -15.49 10.05
N LEU A 210 -0.15 -14.26 10.06
CA LEU A 210 0.52 -13.08 10.63
C LEU A 210 0.74 -13.24 12.15
N ASP A 211 -0.25 -13.77 12.89
CA ASP A 211 -0.13 -13.92 14.34
C ASP A 211 0.73 -15.11 14.77
N ALA A 212 1.10 -15.99 13.86
CA ALA A 212 1.99 -17.12 14.15
C ALA A 212 3.46 -16.72 14.31
N SER A 213 3.85 -15.50 13.94
CA SER A 213 5.22 -15.02 14.08
C SER A 213 5.68 -14.95 15.54
N GLU A 214 6.96 -15.29 15.78
CA GLU A 214 7.65 -15.05 17.04
C GLU A 214 8.98 -14.32 16.78
N PRO A 215 9.21 -13.14 17.37
CA PRO A 215 8.29 -12.42 18.26
C PRO A 215 7.03 -11.92 17.53
N LYS A 216 5.95 -11.71 18.27
CA LYS A 216 4.68 -11.21 17.72
C LYS A 216 4.88 -9.83 17.08
N TYR A 217 4.25 -9.63 15.93
CA TYR A 217 4.28 -8.33 15.25
C TYR A 217 3.51 -7.25 16.03
N GLY A 218 2.39 -7.61 16.66
CA GLY A 218 1.56 -6.66 17.41
C GLY A 218 1.10 -7.17 18.77
N TYR A 219 0.99 -6.24 19.71
CA TYR A 219 0.49 -6.45 21.07
C TYR A 219 -0.67 -5.48 21.32
N GLU A 220 -1.61 -5.84 22.20
CA GLU A 220 -2.78 -4.99 22.52
C GLU A 220 -2.42 -3.61 23.12
N THR A 221 -1.17 -3.42 23.54
CA THR A 221 -0.63 -2.14 24.04
C THR A 221 -0.08 -1.26 22.92
N ASP A 222 -0.03 -1.75 21.70
CA ASP A 222 0.43 -0.98 20.54
C ASP A 222 -0.63 0.01 20.08
N ASN A 223 -0.18 0.98 19.29
CA ASN A 223 -1.05 1.84 18.52
C ASN A 223 -0.52 2.01 17.10
N VAL A 224 -1.43 2.10 16.15
CA VAL A 224 -1.14 2.19 14.73
C VAL A 224 -1.72 3.48 14.18
N VAL A 225 -0.96 4.16 13.31
CA VAL A 225 -1.47 5.25 12.48
C VAL A 225 -1.61 4.75 11.05
N GLY A 226 -2.84 4.85 10.51
CA GLY A 226 -3.20 4.42 9.16
C GLY A 226 -3.40 5.61 8.23
N PHE A 227 -2.79 5.57 7.06
CA PHE A 227 -2.93 6.54 5.98
C PHE A 227 -3.08 5.89 4.61
N LEU A 228 -2.88 4.58 4.51
CA LEU A 228 -3.15 3.84 3.28
C LEU A 228 -4.66 3.69 3.08
N PRO A 229 -5.16 3.64 1.82
CA PRO A 229 -6.60 3.50 1.58
C PRO A 229 -7.16 2.17 2.09
N LEU A 230 -8.25 2.22 2.86
CA LEU A 230 -9.01 1.03 3.31
C LEU A 230 -9.57 0.21 2.14
N SER A 231 -9.74 0.83 0.98
CA SER A 231 -10.08 0.13 -0.27
C SER A 231 -8.95 -0.73 -0.82
N HIS A 232 -7.72 -0.62 -0.31
CA HIS A 232 -6.61 -1.48 -0.67
C HIS A 232 -6.53 -2.68 0.28
N ILE A 233 -6.32 -3.89 -0.25
CA ILE A 233 -6.25 -5.13 0.53
C ILE A 233 -5.22 -5.05 1.65
N PHE A 234 -4.05 -4.44 1.41
CA PHE A 234 -2.98 -4.30 2.39
C PHE A 234 -3.43 -3.50 3.62
N GLU A 235 -4.12 -2.35 3.44
CA GLU A 235 -4.62 -1.58 4.58
C GLU A 235 -5.78 -2.28 5.27
N ARG A 236 -6.67 -2.96 4.51
CA ARG A 236 -7.87 -3.55 5.07
C ARG A 236 -7.59 -4.85 5.82
N VAL A 237 -6.73 -5.74 5.31
CA VAL A 237 -6.52 -7.07 5.90
C VAL A 237 -5.28 -7.10 6.81
N PRO A 238 -4.04 -7.00 6.31
CA PRO A 238 -2.87 -7.05 7.17
C PRO A 238 -2.77 -5.91 8.18
N VAL A 239 -3.49 -4.80 7.96
CA VAL A 239 -3.46 -3.66 8.89
C VAL A 239 -4.78 -3.57 9.67
N HIS A 240 -5.93 -3.19 9.06
CA HIS A 240 -7.14 -2.92 9.80
C HIS A 240 -7.71 -4.16 10.52
N PHE A 241 -7.90 -5.27 9.81
CA PHE A 241 -8.42 -6.48 10.44
C PHE A 241 -7.42 -7.12 11.41
N TYR A 242 -6.10 -7.10 11.12
CA TYR A 242 -5.11 -7.60 12.06
C TYR A 242 -5.04 -6.75 13.33
N VAL A 243 -5.08 -5.42 13.20
CA VAL A 243 -5.15 -4.49 14.34
C VAL A 243 -6.38 -4.78 15.19
N MET A 244 -7.55 -4.98 14.56
CA MET A 244 -8.78 -5.39 15.25
C MET A 244 -8.60 -6.76 15.91
N PHE A 245 -8.05 -7.75 15.21
CA PHE A 245 -7.78 -9.09 15.72
C PHE A 245 -6.88 -9.08 16.97
N LYS A 246 -5.91 -8.16 17.04
CA LYS A 246 -5.01 -8.01 18.20
C LYS A 246 -5.59 -7.11 19.32
N GLY A 247 -6.66 -6.37 19.06
CA GLY A 247 -7.20 -5.39 20.01
C GLY A 247 -6.35 -4.13 20.15
N ILE A 248 -5.61 -3.78 19.09
CA ILE A 248 -4.73 -2.62 19.00
C ILE A 248 -5.56 -1.37 18.65
N THR A 249 -5.23 -0.22 19.21
CA THR A 249 -5.87 1.05 18.85
C THR A 249 -5.34 1.56 17.50
N LYS A 250 -6.24 2.06 16.63
CA LYS A 250 -5.89 2.60 15.32
C LYS A 250 -6.39 4.03 15.13
N ALA A 251 -5.51 4.89 14.66
CA ALA A 251 -5.83 6.27 14.28
C ALA A 251 -5.64 6.47 12.77
N TYR A 252 -6.64 7.01 12.09
CA TYR A 252 -6.55 7.39 10.67
C TYR A 252 -6.20 8.88 10.56
N VAL A 253 -5.16 9.20 9.80
CA VAL A 253 -4.74 10.59 9.53
C VAL A 253 -5.82 11.36 8.77
N GLU A 254 -5.78 12.69 8.84
CA GLU A 254 -6.71 13.54 8.11
C GLU A 254 -6.50 13.41 6.60
N SER A 255 -5.25 13.57 6.15
CA SER A 255 -4.83 13.44 4.75
C SER A 255 -3.37 12.99 4.65
N MET A 256 -2.88 12.72 3.44
CA MET A 256 -1.47 12.41 3.21
C MET A 256 -0.55 13.60 3.47
N GLU A 257 -1.04 14.83 3.26
CA GLU A 257 -0.31 16.08 3.51
C GLU A 257 -0.09 16.31 5.01
N THR A 258 -1.07 15.95 5.84
CA THR A 258 -0.99 16.10 7.30
C THR A 258 -0.37 14.90 8.00
N ALA A 259 -0.14 13.79 7.30
CA ALA A 259 0.25 12.51 7.89
C ALA A 259 1.45 12.62 8.85
N VAL A 260 2.48 13.40 8.52
CA VAL A 260 3.66 13.58 9.39
C VAL A 260 3.30 14.27 10.71
N VAL A 261 2.41 15.25 10.67
CA VAL A 261 1.92 15.97 11.87
C VAL A 261 1.08 15.02 12.72
N ASP A 262 0.18 14.28 12.08
CA ASP A 262 -0.75 13.37 12.74
C ASP A 262 -0.01 12.18 13.38
N ILE A 263 1.02 11.64 12.70
CA ILE A 263 1.94 10.63 13.25
C ILE A 263 2.63 11.15 14.52
N LYS A 264 3.14 12.39 14.48
CA LYS A 264 3.80 13.00 15.63
C LYS A 264 2.86 13.20 16.82
N GLU A 265 1.60 13.57 16.55
CA GLU A 265 0.56 13.71 17.59
C GLU A 265 0.20 12.37 18.23
N LYS A 266 -0.02 11.33 17.43
CA LYS A 266 -0.48 10.01 17.90
C LYS A 266 0.63 9.11 18.42
N LYS A 267 1.88 9.39 18.07
CA LYS A 267 3.06 8.65 18.56
C LYS A 267 2.90 7.14 18.39
N PRO A 268 2.75 6.64 17.15
CA PRO A 268 2.52 5.21 16.91
C PRO A 268 3.70 4.37 17.40
N THR A 269 3.40 3.12 17.75
CA THR A 269 4.41 2.10 18.01
C THR A 269 4.69 1.25 16.79
N ILE A 270 3.75 1.22 15.85
CA ILE A 270 3.80 0.47 14.60
C ILE A 270 3.30 1.37 13.47
N LEU A 271 3.98 1.30 12.32
CA LEU A 271 3.59 2.06 11.13
C LEU A 271 3.63 1.15 9.89
N PHE A 272 2.53 1.16 9.12
CA PHE A 272 2.49 0.50 7.82
C PHE A 272 2.57 1.54 6.72
N ALA A 273 3.46 1.34 5.77
CA ALA A 273 3.73 2.30 4.72
C ALA A 273 4.03 1.61 3.38
N VAL A 274 3.88 2.36 2.30
CA VAL A 274 4.50 2.01 1.03
C VAL A 274 5.90 2.62 0.96
N PRO A 275 6.85 2.03 0.22
CA PRO A 275 8.23 2.50 0.11
C PRO A 275 8.37 4.01 -0.11
N ARG A 276 7.53 4.60 -0.97
CA ARG A 276 7.55 6.03 -1.29
C ARG A 276 7.43 6.95 -0.06
N VAL A 277 6.74 6.51 0.98
CA VAL A 277 6.60 7.27 2.22
C VAL A 277 7.92 7.28 2.99
N LEU A 278 8.60 6.12 3.09
CA LEU A 278 9.89 6.00 3.74
C LEU A 278 10.98 6.78 2.97
N GLU A 279 10.96 6.69 1.64
CA GLU A 279 11.82 7.46 0.75
C GLU A 279 11.67 8.97 1.02
N LYS A 280 10.44 9.49 1.04
CA LYS A 280 10.18 10.90 1.34
C LYS A 280 10.66 11.33 2.73
N ILE A 281 10.46 10.50 3.75
CA ILE A 281 10.94 10.77 5.11
C ILE A 281 12.47 10.84 5.11
N TYR A 282 13.14 9.88 4.49
CA TYR A 282 14.59 9.83 4.37
C TYR A 282 15.14 11.03 3.60
N GLN A 283 14.57 11.36 2.44
CA GLN A 283 14.96 12.51 1.64
C GLN A 283 14.80 13.84 2.38
N LYS A 284 13.64 14.05 3.04
CA LYS A 284 13.40 15.26 3.84
C LYS A 284 14.42 15.42 4.96
N MET A 285 14.80 14.32 5.58
CA MET A 285 15.83 14.34 6.62
C MET A 285 17.21 14.68 6.04
N LEU A 286 17.62 14.04 4.93
CA LEU A 286 18.89 14.37 4.25
C LEU A 286 18.93 15.84 3.85
N HIS A 287 17.83 16.38 3.34
CA HIS A 287 17.69 17.79 3.03
C HIS A 287 17.93 18.66 4.26
N THR A 288 17.23 18.38 5.35
CA THR A 288 17.39 19.13 6.61
C THR A 288 18.83 19.10 7.13
N ILE A 289 19.54 17.97 6.98
CA ILE A 289 20.93 17.84 7.39
C ILE A 289 21.88 18.66 6.49
N ARG A 290 21.64 18.69 5.17
CA ARG A 290 22.46 19.48 4.24
C ARG A 290 22.44 20.99 4.52
N GLU A 291 21.34 21.49 5.11
CA GLU A 291 21.21 22.90 5.54
C GLU A 291 21.93 23.20 6.87
N LYS A 292 22.44 22.17 7.57
CA LYS A 292 23.15 22.34 8.83
C LYS A 292 24.64 22.63 8.60
N PRO A 293 25.32 23.24 9.60
CA PRO A 293 26.78 23.46 9.51
C PRO A 293 27.55 22.19 9.19
N PRO A 294 28.72 22.28 8.50
CA PRO A 294 29.52 21.13 8.08
C PRO A 294 29.85 20.13 9.20
N VAL A 295 29.99 20.60 10.43
CA VAL A 295 30.21 19.74 11.61
C VAL A 295 29.02 18.80 11.84
N VAL A 296 27.79 19.29 11.71
CA VAL A 296 26.58 18.47 11.87
C VAL A 296 26.45 17.48 10.72
N GLN A 297 26.79 17.89 9.48
CA GLN A 297 26.81 16.99 8.32
C GLN A 297 27.82 15.83 8.51
N LYS A 298 29.03 16.13 8.98
CA LYS A 298 30.05 15.11 9.29
C LYS A 298 29.61 14.18 10.43
N LEU A 299 28.98 14.73 11.46
CA LEU A 299 28.43 13.95 12.58
C LEU A 299 27.30 13.02 12.11
N PHE A 300 26.44 13.49 11.20
CA PHE A 300 25.39 12.67 10.61
C PHE A 300 25.99 11.51 9.77
N ALA A 301 26.94 11.81 8.89
CA ALA A 301 27.62 10.78 8.08
C ALA A 301 28.32 9.72 8.96
N TRP A 302 28.96 10.15 10.05
CA TRP A 302 29.53 9.23 11.04
C TRP A 302 28.46 8.38 11.71
N ALA A 303 27.35 8.98 12.14
CA ALA A 303 26.25 8.26 12.78
C ALA A 303 25.62 7.24 11.83
N GLN A 304 25.43 7.61 10.56
CA GLN A 304 24.94 6.70 9.51
C GLN A 304 25.87 5.49 9.36
N GLY A 305 27.18 5.69 9.19
CA GLY A 305 28.15 4.58 9.10
C GLY A 305 28.18 3.66 10.32
N VAL A 306 27.96 4.23 11.53
CA VAL A 306 27.79 3.44 12.76
C VAL A 306 26.50 2.64 12.71
N GLY A 307 25.39 3.24 12.27
CA GLY A 307 24.08 2.59 12.10
C GLY A 307 24.14 1.43 11.11
N ASP A 308 24.73 1.65 9.93
CA ASP A 308 24.91 0.64 8.88
C ASP A 308 25.70 -0.55 9.39
N SER A 309 26.77 -0.27 10.14
CA SER A 309 27.58 -1.33 10.76
C SER A 309 26.77 -2.16 11.76
N VAL A 310 25.94 -1.52 12.59
CA VAL A 310 25.05 -2.22 13.54
C VAL A 310 23.99 -3.02 12.81
N SER A 311 23.37 -2.46 11.74
CA SER A 311 22.38 -3.14 10.91
C SER A 311 22.98 -4.43 10.32
N LYS A 312 24.20 -4.36 9.78
CA LYS A 312 24.91 -5.52 9.22
C LYS A 312 25.14 -6.64 10.24
N TYR A 313 25.59 -6.32 11.47
CA TYR A 313 25.75 -7.34 12.52
C TYR A 313 24.41 -8.01 12.85
N LYS A 314 23.32 -7.24 12.89
CA LYS A 314 21.99 -7.78 13.14
C LYS A 314 21.49 -8.66 11.98
N GLU A 315 21.69 -8.23 10.73
CA GLU A 315 21.39 -9.02 9.52
C GLU A 315 22.08 -10.38 9.51
N GLU A 316 23.34 -10.41 9.99
CA GLU A 316 24.14 -11.62 10.09
C GLU A 316 23.82 -12.47 11.34
N ASN A 317 22.88 -12.04 12.19
CA ASN A 317 22.58 -12.63 13.50
C ASN A 317 23.82 -12.75 14.40
N LYS A 318 24.75 -11.79 14.28
CA LYS A 318 25.98 -11.74 15.07
C LYS A 318 25.86 -10.75 16.23
N PRO A 319 26.50 -11.02 17.38
CA PRO A 319 26.53 -10.08 18.48
C PRO A 319 27.29 -8.81 18.09
N VAL A 320 26.66 -7.65 18.29
CA VAL A 320 27.31 -6.34 18.02
C VAL A 320 28.45 -6.12 19.00
N PRO A 321 29.70 -5.86 18.55
CA PRO A 321 30.85 -5.62 19.42
C PRO A 321 30.61 -4.46 20.40
N LEU A 322 31.16 -4.56 21.62
CA LEU A 322 30.95 -3.58 22.70
C LEU A 322 31.30 -2.15 22.26
N GLY A 323 32.45 -1.96 21.59
CA GLY A 323 32.87 -0.65 21.09
C GLY A 323 31.88 -0.04 20.08
N LEU A 324 31.31 -0.88 19.20
CA LEU A 324 30.30 -0.44 18.25
C LEU A 324 28.95 -0.11 18.94
N ARG A 325 28.57 -0.89 19.98
CA ARG A 325 27.38 -0.59 20.80
C ARG A 325 27.49 0.78 21.49
N ILE A 326 28.66 1.12 22.01
CA ILE A 326 28.93 2.42 22.64
C ILE A 326 28.82 3.54 21.60
N LYS A 327 29.50 3.39 20.44
CA LYS A 327 29.39 4.36 19.33
C LYS A 327 27.94 4.54 18.88
N HIS A 328 27.17 3.46 18.78
CA HIS A 328 25.76 3.51 18.39
C HIS A 328 24.91 4.26 19.43
N LYS A 329 25.13 4.06 20.74
CA LYS A 329 24.45 4.83 21.78
C LYS A 329 24.72 6.33 21.66
N ILE A 330 25.95 6.72 21.33
CA ILE A 330 26.33 8.13 21.11
C ILE A 330 25.65 8.65 19.84
N ALA A 331 25.70 7.91 18.72
CA ALA A 331 25.03 8.27 17.47
C ALA A 331 23.52 8.41 17.66
N TYR A 332 22.91 7.51 18.44
CA TYR A 332 21.50 7.58 18.79
C TYR A 332 21.16 8.87 19.56
N ALA A 333 21.91 9.18 20.62
CA ALA A 333 21.65 10.37 21.44
C ALA A 333 21.81 11.68 20.66
N LEU A 334 22.78 11.76 19.76
CA LEU A 334 23.11 12.97 19.01
C LEU A 334 22.26 13.16 17.74
N ILE A 335 21.89 12.08 17.04
CA ILE A 335 21.28 12.12 15.71
C ILE A 335 19.95 11.35 15.67
N PHE A 336 19.96 10.04 15.95
CA PHE A 336 18.82 9.17 15.66
C PHE A 336 17.61 9.42 16.57
N LYS A 337 17.83 9.91 17.80
CA LYS A 337 16.75 10.32 18.70
C LYS A 337 15.84 11.37 18.06
N LYS A 338 16.41 12.34 17.33
CA LYS A 338 15.61 13.38 16.63
C LYS A 338 14.76 12.82 15.51
N LEU A 339 15.26 11.79 14.80
CA LEU A 339 14.46 11.07 13.81
C LEU A 339 13.30 10.31 14.46
N GLN A 340 13.58 9.60 15.55
CA GLN A 340 12.54 8.93 16.35
C GLN A 340 11.47 9.92 16.83
N GLU A 341 11.89 11.06 17.38
CA GLU A 341 10.97 12.11 17.86
C GLU A 341 10.13 12.70 16.74
N ALA A 342 10.68 12.85 15.52
CA ALA A 342 9.94 13.31 14.35
C ALA A 342 8.83 12.33 13.93
N LEU A 343 9.00 11.03 14.24
CA LEU A 343 8.03 9.97 14.00
C LEU A 343 7.21 9.60 15.26
N GLY A 344 7.18 10.50 16.27
CA GLY A 344 6.40 10.33 17.50
C GLY A 344 7.16 9.74 18.68
N GLY A 345 8.41 9.31 18.52
CA GLY A 345 9.32 8.89 19.61
C GLY A 345 9.09 7.50 20.19
N ARG A 346 8.09 6.75 19.71
CA ARG A 346 7.71 5.42 20.25
C ARG A 346 7.75 4.30 19.22
N LEU A 347 8.14 4.62 18.00
CA LEU A 347 8.08 3.67 16.89
C LEU A 347 9.08 2.51 17.09
N ARG A 348 8.55 1.28 17.15
CA ARG A 348 9.31 0.05 17.29
C ARG A 348 9.73 -0.50 15.93
N TRP A 349 8.79 -0.53 15.00
CA TRP A 349 9.02 -1.00 13.64
C TRP A 349 8.04 -0.36 12.64
N MET A 350 8.45 -0.39 11.40
CA MET A 350 7.62 -0.03 10.24
C MET A 350 7.55 -1.22 9.29
N CYS A 351 6.42 -1.39 8.61
CA CYS A 351 6.31 -2.32 7.49
C CYS A 351 6.35 -1.54 6.17
N ALA A 352 7.22 -1.96 5.25
CA ALA A 352 7.27 -1.47 3.89
C ALA A 352 6.84 -2.58 2.94
N ALA A 353 5.73 -2.40 2.24
CA ALA A 353 5.21 -3.40 1.32
C ALA A 353 4.52 -2.76 0.10
N GLY A 354 4.20 -3.58 -0.89
CA GLY A 354 3.47 -3.16 -2.10
C GLY A 354 4.35 -2.64 -3.25
N ALA A 355 5.60 -2.31 -3.00
CA ALA A 355 6.61 -1.97 -4.02
C ALA A 355 8.02 -2.24 -3.45
N PRO A 356 9.07 -2.34 -4.29
CA PRO A 356 10.44 -2.45 -3.81
C PRO A 356 10.88 -1.20 -3.04
N ILE A 357 11.75 -1.42 -2.04
CA ILE A 357 12.42 -0.35 -1.30
C ILE A 357 13.94 -0.51 -1.45
N ALA A 358 14.65 0.60 -1.54
CA ALA A 358 16.11 0.59 -1.61
C ALA A 358 16.70 0.06 -0.28
N ARG A 359 17.67 -0.85 -0.40
CA ARG A 359 18.35 -1.47 0.74
C ARG A 359 19.00 -0.43 1.67
N GLU A 360 19.53 0.64 1.09
CA GLU A 360 20.14 1.75 1.83
C GLU A 360 19.15 2.39 2.81
N ILE A 361 17.92 2.62 2.37
CA ILE A 361 16.86 3.22 3.20
C ILE A 361 16.49 2.28 4.35
N VAL A 362 16.35 0.98 4.07
CA VAL A 362 16.07 -0.04 5.10
C VAL A 362 17.20 -0.06 6.13
N ASN A 363 18.46 -0.11 5.69
CA ASN A 363 19.63 -0.11 6.57
C ASN A 363 19.70 1.14 7.41
N PHE A 364 19.42 2.31 6.83
CA PHE A 364 19.41 3.58 7.55
C PHE A 364 18.42 3.56 8.72
N PHE A 365 17.16 3.20 8.48
CA PHE A 365 16.16 3.14 9.54
C PHE A 365 16.48 2.07 10.59
N ASN A 366 16.94 0.88 10.17
CA ASN A 366 17.38 -0.19 11.07
C ASN A 366 18.55 0.28 11.96
N GLY A 367 19.51 0.97 11.36
CA GLY A 367 20.63 1.59 12.05
C GLY A 367 20.22 2.67 13.02
N ALA A 368 19.16 3.43 12.69
CA ALA A 368 18.57 4.44 13.57
C ALA A 368 17.72 3.85 14.71
N GLY A 369 17.57 2.54 14.77
CA GLY A 369 16.77 1.87 15.80
C GLY A 369 15.27 1.76 15.50
N ILE A 370 14.87 2.04 14.26
CA ILE A 370 13.51 1.84 13.76
C ILE A 370 13.57 0.68 12.76
N PHE A 371 13.13 -0.49 13.19
CA PHE A 371 13.19 -1.67 12.35
C PHE A 371 12.21 -1.56 11.17
N VAL A 372 12.71 -1.79 9.94
CA VAL A 372 11.87 -1.84 8.73
C VAL A 372 11.67 -3.30 8.31
N MET A 373 10.45 -3.77 8.42
CA MET A 373 10.03 -5.06 7.88
C MET A 373 9.63 -4.89 6.42
N GLU A 374 10.22 -5.68 5.54
CA GLU A 374 9.83 -5.78 4.15
C GLU A 374 8.87 -6.95 4.00
N GLY A 375 7.81 -6.75 3.23
CA GLY A 375 6.79 -7.77 2.99
C GLY A 375 6.32 -7.79 1.54
N TYR A 376 5.87 -8.95 1.11
CA TYR A 376 5.29 -9.16 -0.22
C TYR A 376 3.92 -9.80 -0.11
N GLY A 377 3.02 -9.35 -0.95
CA GLY A 377 1.69 -9.89 -1.08
C GLY A 377 0.92 -9.30 -2.25
N LEU A 378 -0.19 -9.93 -2.53
CA LEU A 378 -1.07 -9.63 -3.65
C LEU A 378 -2.52 -9.60 -3.14
N SER A 379 -3.40 -9.01 -3.92
CA SER A 379 -4.84 -9.08 -3.61
C SER A 379 -5.34 -10.51 -3.57
N GLU A 380 -4.77 -11.38 -4.38
CA GLU A 380 -5.14 -12.79 -4.51
C GLU A 380 -4.69 -13.67 -3.32
N VAL A 381 -3.83 -13.15 -2.44
CA VAL A 381 -3.36 -13.85 -1.21
C VAL A 381 -3.77 -13.12 0.07
N ALA A 382 -4.92 -12.46 0.04
CA ALA A 382 -5.47 -11.70 1.18
C ALA A 382 -4.54 -10.58 1.71
N GLY A 383 -3.52 -10.19 0.94
CA GLY A 383 -2.63 -9.06 1.22
C GLY A 383 -1.23 -9.40 1.67
N GLY A 384 -0.96 -10.57 2.27
CA GLY A 384 0.37 -10.97 2.70
C GLY A 384 0.74 -12.40 2.29
N ALA A 385 1.96 -12.62 1.80
CA ALA A 385 2.49 -13.94 1.50
C ALA A 385 3.83 -14.16 2.21
N THR A 386 4.65 -13.11 2.30
CA THR A 386 5.92 -13.13 3.03
C THR A 386 6.06 -11.89 3.89
N LEU A 387 6.86 -11.99 4.94
CA LEU A 387 7.20 -10.87 5.80
C LEU A 387 8.56 -11.11 6.47
N SER A 388 9.34 -10.05 6.63
CA SER A 388 10.55 -10.08 7.47
C SER A 388 10.17 -10.27 8.93
N ASN A 389 11.01 -10.98 9.68
CA ASN A 389 10.85 -11.14 11.12
C ASN A 389 11.75 -10.15 11.87
N LEU A 390 11.33 -9.70 13.05
CA LEU A 390 12.08 -8.74 13.88
C LEU A 390 13.49 -9.22 14.28
N ASN A 391 13.68 -10.54 14.36
CA ASN A 391 14.94 -11.17 14.75
C ASN A 391 15.66 -11.86 13.59
N ASP A 392 15.00 -12.02 12.43
CA ASP A 392 15.55 -12.73 11.27
C ASP A 392 15.09 -12.02 10.00
N PHE A 393 15.95 -11.16 9.47
CA PHE A 393 15.67 -10.30 8.34
C PHE A 393 16.88 -10.14 7.43
N LYS A 394 16.64 -9.77 6.20
CA LYS A 394 17.66 -9.48 5.20
C LYS A 394 17.21 -8.31 4.33
N PRO A 395 17.79 -7.11 4.50
CA PRO A 395 17.43 -5.93 3.71
C PRO A 395 17.51 -6.19 2.20
N GLY A 396 16.48 -5.79 1.47
CA GLY A 396 16.33 -6.05 0.04
C GLY A 396 15.66 -7.40 -0.28
N SER A 397 15.37 -8.25 0.73
CA SER A 397 14.45 -9.37 0.60
C SER A 397 13.08 -9.01 1.15
N VAL A 398 12.04 -9.67 0.68
CA VAL A 398 10.68 -9.51 1.20
C VAL A 398 10.36 -10.47 2.35
N GLY A 399 11.40 -10.97 3.02
CA GLY A 399 11.27 -11.89 4.15
C GLY A 399 11.09 -13.34 3.72
N ARG A 400 10.43 -14.12 4.59
CA ARG A 400 10.12 -15.53 4.38
C ARG A 400 8.61 -15.76 4.27
N PRO A 401 8.18 -16.88 3.68
CA PRO A 401 6.77 -17.24 3.65
C PRO A 401 6.12 -17.19 5.04
N LEU A 402 4.93 -16.62 5.13
CA LEU A 402 4.10 -16.68 6.33
C LEU A 402 3.70 -18.12 6.62
N LYS A 403 3.28 -18.37 7.85
CA LYS A 403 2.79 -19.70 8.24
C LYS A 403 1.67 -20.17 7.29
N ASP A 404 1.70 -21.45 6.93
CA ASP A 404 0.74 -22.11 6.03
C ASP A 404 0.72 -21.52 4.59
N THR A 405 1.71 -20.69 4.23
CA THR A 405 1.94 -20.23 2.86
C THR A 405 3.00 -21.09 2.21
N ASN A 406 2.61 -21.88 1.20
CA ASN A 406 3.55 -22.67 0.42
C ASN A 406 4.00 -21.87 -0.80
N MET A 407 5.31 -21.78 -1.01
CA MET A 407 5.88 -21.04 -2.12
C MET A 407 6.96 -21.83 -2.81
N LYS A 408 7.04 -21.72 -4.13
CA LYS A 408 8.12 -22.26 -4.95
C LYS A 408 8.42 -21.35 -6.13
N ILE A 409 9.57 -21.54 -6.74
CA ILE A 409 9.97 -20.84 -7.97
C ILE A 409 9.83 -21.82 -9.12
N ALA A 410 9.11 -21.41 -10.17
CA ALA A 410 8.98 -22.16 -11.41
C ALA A 410 10.30 -22.14 -12.23
N GLU A 411 10.41 -22.97 -13.25
CA GLU A 411 11.60 -23.04 -14.11
C GLU A 411 11.95 -21.72 -14.81
N ASP A 412 10.92 -20.92 -15.12
CA ASP A 412 11.07 -19.59 -15.72
C ASP A 412 11.30 -18.47 -14.69
N GLY A 413 11.44 -18.82 -13.40
CA GLY A 413 11.68 -17.89 -12.31
C GLY A 413 10.40 -17.30 -11.70
N GLU A 414 9.20 -17.69 -12.14
CA GLU A 414 7.95 -17.19 -11.59
C GLU A 414 7.72 -17.69 -10.16
N ILE A 415 7.30 -16.77 -9.28
CA ILE A 415 6.91 -17.10 -7.91
C ILE A 415 5.52 -17.74 -7.94
N LEU A 416 5.40 -18.93 -7.38
CA LEU A 416 4.17 -19.69 -7.26
C LEU A 416 3.75 -19.78 -5.80
N ILE A 417 2.45 -19.53 -5.51
CA ILE A 417 1.92 -19.49 -4.13
C ILE A 417 0.71 -20.40 -3.99
N SER A 418 0.64 -21.14 -2.87
CA SER A 418 -0.56 -21.83 -2.43
C SER A 418 -0.74 -21.73 -0.92
N GLY A 419 -1.97 -21.89 -0.43
CA GLY A 419 -2.27 -21.83 0.99
C GLY A 419 -3.73 -21.50 1.27
N PRO A 420 -4.15 -21.56 2.54
CA PRO A 420 -5.55 -21.32 2.91
C PRO A 420 -6.01 -19.85 2.77
N MET A 421 -5.07 -18.89 2.67
CA MET A 421 -5.35 -17.48 2.45
C MET A 421 -5.64 -17.12 0.98
N MET A 422 -5.47 -18.08 0.07
CA MET A 422 -5.68 -17.84 -1.36
C MET A 422 -7.13 -17.47 -1.68
N PHE A 423 -7.32 -16.52 -2.59
CA PHE A 423 -8.62 -16.13 -3.13
C PHE A 423 -9.37 -17.32 -3.76
N LYS A 424 -10.67 -17.20 -3.97
CA LYS A 424 -11.51 -18.27 -4.54
C LYS A 424 -11.66 -18.18 -6.06
N GLY A 425 -10.98 -17.24 -6.68
CA GLY A 425 -11.05 -16.94 -8.11
C GLY A 425 -11.50 -15.49 -8.34
N TYR A 426 -11.62 -15.13 -9.61
CA TYR A 426 -12.11 -13.82 -10.03
C TYR A 426 -13.61 -13.86 -10.28
N TRP A 427 -14.35 -12.89 -9.72
CA TRP A 427 -15.81 -12.82 -9.84
C TRP A 427 -16.27 -12.76 -11.30
N LYS A 428 -17.14 -13.69 -11.70
CA LYS A 428 -17.68 -13.85 -13.07
C LYS A 428 -16.63 -14.08 -14.18
N LEU A 429 -15.43 -14.55 -13.82
CA LEU A 429 -14.31 -14.80 -14.74
C LEU A 429 -13.76 -16.21 -14.50
N GLU A 430 -14.52 -17.25 -14.90
CA GLU A 430 -14.17 -18.65 -14.62
C GLU A 430 -12.90 -19.11 -15.33
N GLU A 431 -12.72 -18.74 -16.61
CA GLU A 431 -11.55 -19.09 -17.39
C GLU A 431 -10.28 -18.43 -16.84
N GLU A 432 -10.35 -17.13 -16.51
CA GLU A 432 -9.24 -16.43 -15.91
C GLU A 432 -8.90 -16.96 -14.51
N SER A 433 -9.92 -17.42 -13.77
CA SER A 433 -9.73 -18.06 -12.47
C SER A 433 -9.00 -19.40 -12.61
N LYS A 434 -9.39 -20.24 -13.57
CA LYS A 434 -8.67 -21.49 -13.87
C LYS A 434 -7.24 -21.23 -14.34
N ASN A 435 -7.07 -20.29 -15.27
CA ASN A 435 -5.77 -19.95 -15.84
C ASN A 435 -4.83 -19.23 -14.86
N ALA A 436 -5.33 -18.79 -13.71
CA ALA A 436 -4.52 -18.20 -12.65
C ALA A 436 -3.74 -19.24 -11.83
N PHE A 437 -4.12 -20.53 -11.91
CA PHE A 437 -3.48 -21.62 -11.20
C PHE A 437 -2.84 -22.62 -12.17
N ASN A 438 -1.68 -23.15 -11.80
CA ASN A 438 -1.05 -24.22 -12.55
C ASN A 438 -1.72 -25.59 -12.26
N SER A 439 -1.26 -26.64 -12.95
CA SER A 439 -1.78 -28.00 -12.79
C SER A 439 -1.61 -28.61 -11.38
N GLU A 440 -0.72 -28.06 -10.57
CA GLU A 440 -0.48 -28.47 -9.18
C GLU A 440 -1.29 -27.65 -8.16
N GLY A 441 -2.13 -26.71 -8.62
CA GLY A 441 -2.95 -25.85 -7.78
C GLY A 441 -2.23 -24.65 -7.16
N TYR A 442 -1.04 -24.30 -7.64
CA TYR A 442 -0.36 -23.07 -7.24
C TYR A 442 -0.81 -21.89 -8.09
N PHE A 443 -1.08 -20.79 -7.44
CA PHE A 443 -1.34 -19.50 -8.08
C PHE A 443 -0.08 -18.96 -8.73
N MET A 444 -0.17 -18.62 -10.01
CA MET A 444 0.88 -18.01 -10.81
C MET A 444 0.84 -16.50 -10.63
N THR A 445 1.80 -15.96 -9.88
CA THR A 445 1.77 -14.56 -9.43
C THR A 445 2.06 -13.54 -10.52
N GLY A 446 2.74 -13.96 -11.57
CA GLY A 446 3.32 -13.08 -12.57
C GLY A 446 4.52 -12.28 -12.06
N ASP A 447 5.00 -12.53 -10.85
CA ASP A 447 6.21 -11.92 -10.29
C ASP A 447 7.37 -12.90 -10.38
N ILE A 448 8.57 -12.42 -10.75
CA ILE A 448 9.79 -13.20 -10.86
C ILE A 448 10.62 -13.02 -9.59
N GLY A 449 11.17 -14.11 -9.08
CA GLY A 449 11.98 -14.07 -7.87
C GLY A 449 12.83 -15.30 -7.65
N ARG A 450 13.54 -15.28 -6.52
CA ARG A 450 14.38 -16.41 -6.09
C ARG A 450 14.43 -16.48 -4.58
N PHE A 451 14.61 -17.66 -4.05
CA PHE A 451 15.03 -17.86 -2.66
C PHE A 451 16.56 -17.88 -2.57
N ASP A 452 17.09 -17.34 -1.48
CA ASP A 452 18.48 -17.62 -1.11
C ASP A 452 18.59 -18.93 -0.31
N GLU A 453 19.84 -19.32 0.02
CA GLU A 453 20.15 -20.53 0.79
C GLU A 453 19.50 -20.55 2.18
N LYS A 454 19.15 -19.39 2.72
CA LYS A 454 18.48 -19.23 4.02
C LYS A 454 16.97 -19.17 3.91
N GLY A 455 16.40 -19.25 2.70
CA GLY A 455 14.97 -19.20 2.44
C GLY A 455 14.35 -17.80 2.43
N PHE A 456 15.16 -16.74 2.30
CA PHE A 456 14.66 -15.39 2.05
C PHE A 456 14.26 -15.22 0.59
N LEU A 457 13.08 -14.66 0.35
CA LEU A 457 12.57 -14.37 -0.98
C LEU A 457 13.08 -13.01 -1.47
N PHE A 458 13.61 -12.99 -2.68
CA PHE A 458 13.97 -11.78 -3.42
C PHE A 458 13.09 -11.69 -4.66
N ILE A 459 12.35 -10.60 -4.80
CA ILE A 459 11.59 -10.29 -6.02
C ILE A 459 12.51 -9.51 -6.93
N THR A 460 12.62 -9.93 -8.17
CA THR A 460 13.51 -9.30 -9.15
C THR A 460 12.76 -8.42 -10.12
N ASP A 461 11.59 -8.87 -10.59
CA ASP A 461 10.74 -8.09 -11.49
C ASP A 461 9.34 -8.71 -11.64
N ARG A 462 8.52 -8.11 -12.53
CA ARG A 462 7.29 -8.71 -13.05
C ARG A 462 7.52 -9.38 -14.40
N LYS A 463 6.99 -10.59 -14.55
CA LYS A 463 7.12 -11.38 -15.79
C LYS A 463 6.67 -10.59 -17.02
N LYS A 464 5.60 -9.80 -16.91
CA LYS A 464 5.06 -8.96 -17.99
C LYS A 464 5.89 -7.70 -18.26
N ASP A 465 6.69 -7.27 -17.32
CA ASP A 465 7.47 -6.05 -17.39
C ASP A 465 8.93 -6.32 -17.79
N LEU A 466 9.33 -7.62 -17.85
CA LEU A 466 10.65 -8.00 -18.35
C LEU A 466 10.85 -7.46 -19.76
N ILE A 467 11.94 -6.76 -19.95
CA ILE A 467 12.37 -6.25 -21.26
C ILE A 467 13.14 -7.35 -21.98
N ILE A 468 12.66 -7.77 -23.15
CA ILE A 468 13.39 -8.67 -24.04
C ILE A 468 14.03 -7.81 -25.12
N THR A 469 15.34 -7.63 -25.04
CA THR A 469 16.09 -6.84 -26.02
C THR A 469 16.10 -7.54 -27.38
N SER A 470 16.46 -6.81 -28.46
CA SER A 470 16.64 -7.39 -29.80
C SER A 470 17.68 -8.52 -29.83
N GLY A 471 18.65 -8.51 -28.90
CA GLY A 471 19.64 -9.57 -28.71
C GLY A 471 19.16 -10.74 -27.86
N GLY A 472 17.85 -10.83 -27.51
CA GLY A 472 17.27 -11.94 -26.74
C GLY A 472 17.66 -11.95 -25.25
N LYS A 473 18.15 -10.84 -24.69
CA LYS A 473 18.45 -10.75 -23.26
C LYS A 473 17.22 -10.31 -22.48
N ASN A 474 16.88 -11.06 -21.43
CA ASN A 474 15.86 -10.68 -20.45
C ASN A 474 16.48 -9.72 -19.45
N ILE A 475 15.91 -8.54 -19.33
CA ILE A 475 16.34 -7.50 -18.40
C ILE A 475 15.19 -7.16 -17.46
N ALA A 476 15.49 -7.08 -16.17
CA ALA A 476 14.61 -6.68 -15.10
C ALA A 476 14.63 -5.14 -14.96
N PRO A 477 13.67 -4.38 -15.56
CA PRO A 477 13.73 -2.92 -15.54
C PRO A 477 13.57 -2.35 -14.13
N GLN A 478 12.79 -3.00 -13.27
CA GLN A 478 12.51 -2.55 -11.91
C GLN A 478 13.78 -2.49 -11.04
N LYS A 479 14.73 -3.42 -11.24
CA LYS A 479 16.04 -3.40 -10.59
C LYS A 479 16.78 -2.09 -10.90
N ILE A 480 16.87 -1.73 -12.18
CA ILE A 480 17.60 -0.53 -12.64
C ILE A 480 16.88 0.75 -12.17
N GLU A 481 15.55 0.77 -12.25
CA GLU A 481 14.73 1.89 -11.79
C GLU A 481 14.84 2.12 -10.28
N THR A 482 14.95 1.05 -9.51
CA THR A 482 15.15 1.14 -8.05
C THR A 482 16.51 1.74 -7.74
N LEU A 483 17.57 1.28 -8.42
CA LEU A 483 18.92 1.82 -8.27
C LEU A 483 19.00 3.31 -8.67
N LEU A 484 18.32 3.71 -9.76
CA LEU A 484 18.22 5.14 -10.12
C LEU A 484 17.57 5.96 -9.01
N LYS A 485 16.48 5.48 -8.44
CA LYS A 485 15.72 6.18 -7.38
C LYS A 485 16.42 6.17 -6.01
N GLU A 486 17.51 5.41 -5.82
CA GLU A 486 18.38 5.58 -4.65
C GLU A 486 18.99 6.99 -4.62
N ASN A 487 19.23 7.59 -5.79
CA ASN A 487 19.56 9.00 -5.87
C ASN A 487 18.29 9.85 -5.78
N PRO A 488 18.14 10.67 -4.72
CA PRO A 488 16.94 11.46 -4.49
C PRO A 488 16.63 12.49 -5.61
N LEU A 489 17.57 12.75 -6.51
CA LEU A 489 17.33 13.57 -7.70
C LEU A 489 16.26 12.97 -8.62
N PHE A 490 16.15 11.64 -8.68
CA PHE A 490 15.23 10.96 -9.58
C PHE A 490 13.93 10.58 -8.86
N ALA A 491 12.90 11.42 -9.05
CA ALA A 491 11.57 11.19 -8.46
C ALA A 491 10.89 9.96 -9.06
N GLN A 492 11.04 9.74 -10.38
CA GLN A 492 10.59 8.55 -11.09
C GLN A 492 11.58 8.21 -12.21
N ALA A 493 11.66 6.91 -12.53
CA ALA A 493 12.44 6.39 -13.64
C ALA A 493 11.66 5.28 -14.32
N VAL A 494 11.65 5.25 -15.65
CA VAL A 494 11.05 4.18 -16.45
C VAL A 494 12.04 3.74 -17.51
N VAL A 495 12.55 2.52 -17.37
CA VAL A 495 13.49 1.90 -18.30
C VAL A 495 12.74 1.39 -19.53
N ILE A 496 13.26 1.70 -20.70
CA ILE A 496 12.75 1.34 -22.02
C ILE A 496 13.81 0.50 -22.74
N GLY A 497 13.39 -0.55 -23.47
CA GLY A 497 14.34 -1.40 -24.19
C GLY A 497 13.70 -2.61 -24.89
N GLU A 498 12.37 -2.74 -24.84
CA GLU A 498 11.66 -3.85 -25.48
C GLU A 498 11.95 -3.88 -26.98
N ARG A 499 12.51 -5.00 -27.45
CA ARG A 499 12.95 -5.22 -28.85
C ARG A 499 13.95 -4.18 -29.37
N LYS A 500 14.67 -3.49 -28.46
CA LYS A 500 15.71 -2.49 -28.81
C LYS A 500 17.10 -3.05 -28.52
N ASN A 501 18.12 -2.44 -29.14
CA ASN A 501 19.52 -2.90 -29.01
C ASN A 501 20.17 -2.49 -27.68
N TYR A 502 19.62 -1.48 -27.01
CA TYR A 502 20.11 -0.96 -25.73
C TYR A 502 18.98 -0.37 -24.89
N LEU A 503 19.28 -0.13 -23.61
CA LEU A 503 18.33 0.49 -22.71
C LEU A 503 18.40 2.02 -22.76
N THR A 504 17.23 2.64 -22.67
CA THR A 504 17.07 4.07 -22.41
C THR A 504 16.19 4.28 -21.18
N VAL A 505 16.14 5.49 -20.64
CA VAL A 505 15.29 5.77 -19.47
C VAL A 505 14.58 7.11 -19.61
N LEU A 506 13.30 7.14 -19.23
CA LEU A 506 12.52 8.35 -18.99
C LEU A 506 12.63 8.70 -17.51
N LEU A 507 12.97 9.95 -17.20
CA LEU A 507 13.22 10.44 -15.85
C LEU A 507 12.27 11.57 -15.49
N ASN A 508 11.72 11.54 -14.27
CA ASN A 508 11.20 12.72 -13.59
C ASN A 508 12.20 13.13 -12.50
N LEU A 509 12.49 14.43 -12.41
CA LEU A 509 13.38 14.97 -11.39
C LEU A 509 12.58 15.47 -10.17
N ASP A 510 13.18 15.36 -9.00
CA ASP A 510 12.79 16.18 -7.87
C ASP A 510 13.44 17.57 -8.04
N TYR A 511 12.63 18.56 -8.43
CA TYR A 511 13.12 19.88 -8.79
C TYR A 511 13.64 20.70 -7.61
N ASP A 512 13.24 20.39 -6.39
CA ASP A 512 13.80 21.02 -5.18
C ASP A 512 15.22 20.50 -4.95
N ILE A 513 15.43 19.21 -5.12
CA ILE A 513 16.75 18.60 -5.03
C ILE A 513 17.63 19.02 -6.22
N ALA A 514 17.08 19.09 -7.43
CA ALA A 514 17.78 19.56 -8.61
C ALA A 514 18.31 21.00 -8.41
N ALA A 515 17.48 21.89 -7.88
CA ALA A 515 17.87 23.27 -7.58
C ALA A 515 19.01 23.34 -6.55
N GLN A 516 19.02 22.48 -5.55
CA GLN A 516 20.08 22.41 -4.55
C GLN A 516 21.40 21.91 -5.15
N ILE A 517 21.33 20.83 -5.92
CA ILE A 517 22.50 20.29 -6.62
C ILE A 517 23.09 21.33 -7.55
N ALA A 518 22.24 22.06 -8.29
CA ALA A 518 22.68 23.14 -9.17
C ALA A 518 23.41 24.25 -8.39
N LYS A 519 22.86 24.71 -7.27
CA LYS A 519 23.50 25.70 -6.39
C LYS A 519 24.85 25.21 -5.85
N THR A 520 24.92 23.97 -5.40
CA THR A 520 26.16 23.37 -4.88
C THR A 520 27.25 23.28 -5.94
N ASN A 521 26.87 23.05 -7.21
CA ASN A 521 27.79 22.96 -8.33
C ASN A 521 28.00 24.31 -9.04
N GLY A 522 27.50 25.43 -8.51
CA GLY A 522 27.64 26.76 -9.13
C GLY A 522 26.93 26.93 -10.48
N ILE A 523 25.89 26.13 -10.74
CA ILE A 523 25.10 26.16 -11.97
C ILE A 523 23.99 27.21 -11.82
N ALA A 524 24.03 28.23 -12.68
CA ALA A 524 22.99 29.25 -12.70
C ALA A 524 21.71 28.75 -13.38
N PHE A 525 20.54 29.07 -12.79
CA PHE A 525 19.23 28.79 -13.34
C PHE A 525 18.22 29.86 -12.87
N ALA A 526 17.23 30.16 -13.71
CA ALA A 526 16.16 31.10 -13.35
C ALA A 526 14.99 30.37 -12.68
N ASN A 527 14.64 29.21 -13.21
CA ASN A 527 13.60 28.33 -12.69
C ASN A 527 14.17 26.88 -12.54
N SER A 528 13.84 26.20 -11.46
CA SER A 528 14.33 24.84 -11.24
C SER A 528 13.95 23.86 -12.37
N ARG A 529 12.81 24.06 -13.04
CA ARG A 529 12.40 23.23 -14.18
C ARG A 529 13.29 23.43 -15.42
N ASP A 530 13.96 24.60 -15.56
CA ASP A 530 14.89 24.84 -16.66
C ASP A 530 16.13 23.96 -16.56
N LEU A 531 16.43 23.44 -15.38
CA LEU A 531 17.54 22.49 -15.14
C LEU A 531 17.41 21.23 -15.99
N ALA A 532 16.20 20.81 -16.34
CA ALA A 532 15.98 19.66 -17.23
C ALA A 532 16.60 19.85 -18.64
N LYS A 533 16.87 21.10 -19.04
CA LYS A 533 17.48 21.46 -20.34
C LYS A 533 18.86 22.15 -20.19
N ASN A 534 19.31 22.37 -18.94
CA ASN A 534 20.57 23.06 -18.68
C ASN A 534 21.77 22.14 -18.94
N ALA A 535 22.60 22.49 -19.93
CA ALA A 535 23.72 21.65 -20.35
C ALA A 535 24.73 21.33 -19.23
N ALA A 536 24.97 22.26 -18.29
CA ALA A 536 25.86 22.02 -17.16
C ALA A 536 25.22 21.05 -16.15
N PHE A 537 23.89 21.15 -15.94
CA PHE A 537 23.17 20.24 -15.06
C PHE A 537 23.02 18.84 -15.68
N LEU A 538 22.81 18.73 -16.98
CA LEU A 538 22.78 17.45 -17.68
C LEU A 538 24.08 16.67 -17.50
N LYS A 539 25.27 17.34 -17.49
CA LYS A 539 26.54 16.66 -17.16
C LYS A 539 26.57 16.06 -15.74
N VAL A 540 25.87 16.67 -14.79
CA VAL A 540 25.74 16.11 -13.44
C VAL A 540 24.93 14.81 -13.50
N ILE A 541 23.84 14.80 -14.27
CA ILE A 541 23.02 13.60 -14.49
C ILE A 541 23.81 12.51 -15.23
N ASP A 542 24.56 12.89 -16.29
CA ASP A 542 25.44 11.97 -17.02
C ASP A 542 26.40 11.26 -16.07
N ASN A 543 27.01 12.02 -15.14
CA ASN A 543 27.92 11.43 -14.16
C ASN A 543 27.22 10.42 -13.24
N TYR A 544 26.02 10.71 -12.76
CA TYR A 544 25.24 9.75 -11.95
C TYR A 544 24.91 8.48 -12.72
N ILE A 545 24.48 8.61 -13.99
CA ILE A 545 24.17 7.44 -14.83
C ILE A 545 25.44 6.64 -15.14
N ASN A 546 26.57 7.30 -15.37
CA ASN A 546 27.85 6.61 -15.59
C ASN A 546 28.31 5.81 -14.36
N VAL A 547 28.16 6.39 -13.16
CA VAL A 547 28.46 5.68 -11.91
C VAL A 547 27.56 4.46 -11.77
N LEU A 548 26.25 4.60 -11.98
CA LEU A 548 25.32 3.48 -11.95
C LEU A 548 25.68 2.40 -12.98
N ASN A 549 26.00 2.80 -14.20
CA ASN A 549 26.35 1.88 -15.28
C ASN A 549 27.61 1.04 -14.99
N ALA A 550 28.51 1.53 -14.14
CA ALA A 550 29.71 0.79 -13.75
C ALA A 550 29.40 -0.49 -12.93
N ASP A 551 28.27 -0.47 -12.21
CA ASP A 551 27.82 -1.60 -11.39
C ASP A 551 26.83 -2.52 -12.11
N LEU A 552 26.42 -2.16 -13.35
CA LEU A 552 25.47 -2.93 -14.16
C LEU A 552 26.17 -3.87 -15.15
N ALA A 553 25.51 -4.97 -15.47
CA ALA A 553 25.97 -5.81 -16.57
C ALA A 553 25.93 -5.02 -17.90
N LYS A 554 26.84 -5.33 -18.83
CA LYS A 554 26.98 -4.59 -20.08
C LYS A 554 25.69 -4.41 -20.88
N TYR A 555 24.80 -5.39 -20.84
CA TYR A 555 23.50 -5.36 -21.52
C TYR A 555 22.40 -4.65 -20.69
N GLU A 556 22.64 -4.36 -19.41
CA GLU A 556 21.76 -3.60 -18.51
C GLU A 556 22.08 -2.10 -18.49
N THR A 557 23.18 -1.66 -19.15
CA THR A 557 23.63 -0.27 -19.09
C THR A 557 22.68 0.67 -19.85
N ILE A 558 22.38 1.82 -19.24
CA ILE A 558 21.59 2.90 -19.82
C ILE A 558 22.46 3.66 -20.82
N LYS A 559 22.03 3.79 -22.07
CA LYS A 559 22.77 4.48 -23.13
C LYS A 559 22.30 5.90 -23.35
N LYS A 560 20.99 6.15 -23.20
CA LYS A 560 20.40 7.47 -23.35
C LYS A 560 19.30 7.67 -22.33
N TYR A 561 19.00 8.92 -22.01
CA TYR A 561 17.88 9.28 -21.15
C TYR A 561 17.16 10.52 -21.66
N LYS A 562 15.94 10.70 -21.20
CA LYS A 562 15.16 11.93 -21.41
C LYS A 562 14.49 12.35 -20.11
N ILE A 563 14.64 13.61 -19.74
CA ILE A 563 13.94 14.20 -18.60
C ILE A 563 12.58 14.69 -19.10
N LEU A 564 11.52 14.27 -18.44
CA LEU A 564 10.17 14.69 -18.78
C LEU A 564 9.82 16.03 -18.12
N GLU A 565 9.13 16.89 -18.86
CA GLU A 565 8.71 18.21 -18.37
C GLU A 565 7.60 18.12 -17.32
N LYS A 566 6.75 17.09 -17.41
CA LYS A 566 5.63 16.83 -16.48
C LYS A 566 5.92 15.60 -15.65
N ASP A 567 5.64 15.71 -14.37
CA ASP A 567 5.72 14.59 -13.45
C ASP A 567 4.60 13.58 -13.75
N PHE A 568 4.87 12.29 -13.52
CA PHE A 568 3.84 11.26 -13.58
C PHE A 568 2.79 11.49 -12.49
N SER A 569 1.52 11.35 -12.86
CA SER A 569 0.41 11.57 -11.94
C SER A 569 -0.72 10.54 -12.12
N GLN A 570 -1.60 10.44 -11.12
CA GLN A 570 -2.81 9.63 -11.21
C GLN A 570 -3.80 10.24 -12.23
N GLU A 571 -3.92 11.57 -12.21
CA GLU A 571 -4.80 12.32 -13.12
C GLU A 571 -4.34 12.18 -14.58
N GLY A 572 -3.03 12.23 -14.82
CA GLY A 572 -2.40 12.00 -16.12
C GLY A 572 -2.51 10.56 -16.60
N GLY A 573 -2.83 9.64 -15.70
CA GLY A 573 -3.00 8.23 -15.98
C GLY A 573 -1.72 7.41 -15.90
N GLU A 574 -0.53 8.02 -15.69
CA GLU A 574 0.75 7.32 -15.63
C GLU A 574 0.93 6.51 -14.36
N LEU A 575 0.25 6.89 -13.27
CA LEU A 575 0.32 6.19 -12.00
C LEU A 575 -1.00 5.49 -11.68
N THR A 576 -0.90 4.34 -11.00
CA THR A 576 -2.03 3.71 -10.33
C THR A 576 -2.40 4.48 -9.05
N VAL A 577 -3.54 4.15 -8.44
CA VAL A 577 -3.95 4.70 -7.13
C VAL A 577 -2.92 4.40 -6.04
N SER A 578 -2.19 3.29 -6.16
CA SER A 578 -1.08 2.92 -5.27
C SER A 578 0.27 3.52 -5.68
N LEU A 579 0.28 4.55 -6.57
CA LEU A 579 1.46 5.26 -7.07
C LEU A 579 2.46 4.39 -7.85
N LYS A 580 2.02 3.25 -8.40
CA LYS A 580 2.82 2.41 -9.30
C LYS A 580 2.72 2.91 -10.72
N VAL A 581 3.82 2.87 -11.46
CA VAL A 581 3.87 3.29 -12.87
C VAL A 581 3.07 2.30 -13.74
N LYS A 582 2.18 2.85 -14.58
CA LYS A 582 1.48 2.12 -15.64
C LYS A 582 2.32 2.16 -16.91
N ARG A 583 3.24 1.20 -17.09
CA ARG A 583 4.21 1.17 -18.21
C ARG A 583 3.56 1.34 -19.57
N ASN A 584 2.46 0.64 -19.83
CA ASN A 584 1.75 0.72 -21.11
C ASN A 584 1.26 2.15 -21.42
N VAL A 585 0.76 2.86 -20.39
CA VAL A 585 0.33 4.25 -20.53
C VAL A 585 1.52 5.17 -20.79
N VAL A 586 2.63 4.97 -20.07
CA VAL A 586 3.86 5.75 -20.27
C VAL A 586 4.42 5.52 -21.68
N HIS A 587 4.51 4.26 -22.12
CA HIS A 587 4.98 3.93 -23.47
C HIS A 587 4.11 4.57 -24.56
N ALA A 588 2.79 4.49 -24.44
CA ALA A 588 1.87 5.08 -25.41
C ALA A 588 1.96 6.62 -25.43
N LYS A 589 1.96 7.24 -24.23
CA LYS A 589 1.92 8.70 -24.08
C LYS A 589 3.22 9.37 -24.51
N TYR A 590 4.36 8.72 -24.30
CA TYR A 590 5.69 9.26 -24.58
C TYR A 590 6.39 8.58 -25.77
N SER A 591 5.62 7.89 -26.64
CA SER A 591 6.17 7.13 -27.78
C SER A 591 7.10 7.98 -28.66
N ALA A 592 6.71 9.21 -29.02
CA ALA A 592 7.54 10.10 -29.82
C ALA A 592 8.91 10.41 -29.16
N ILE A 593 8.92 10.65 -27.84
CA ILE A 593 10.15 10.90 -27.07
C ILE A 593 11.00 9.63 -27.00
N ILE A 594 10.35 8.48 -26.84
CA ILE A 594 11.04 7.18 -26.85
C ILE A 594 11.70 6.94 -28.20
N ASP A 595 10.97 7.15 -29.30
CA ASP A 595 11.49 6.94 -30.65
C ASP A 595 12.68 7.87 -30.98
N GLU A 596 12.65 9.14 -30.51
CA GLU A 596 13.80 10.05 -30.63
C GLU A 596 15.08 9.47 -30.00
N MET A 597 14.97 8.76 -28.87
CA MET A 597 16.12 8.16 -28.20
C MET A 597 16.76 7.01 -28.99
N TYR A 598 16.03 6.43 -29.95
CA TYR A 598 16.49 5.32 -30.79
C TYR A 598 16.78 5.75 -32.24
N VAL A 599 16.64 7.03 -32.60
CA VAL A 599 17.01 7.53 -33.93
C VAL A 599 18.50 7.24 -34.20
N GLY A 600 18.80 6.65 -35.36
CA GLY A 600 20.15 6.26 -35.76
C GLY A 600 20.55 4.83 -35.32
N GLU A 601 19.63 4.05 -34.77
CA GLU A 601 19.83 2.64 -34.52
C GLU A 601 19.93 1.88 -35.87
N LYS A 602 21.10 1.24 -36.15
CA LYS A 602 21.30 0.30 -37.25
C LYS A 602 21.40 -1.11 -36.76
#